data_9a2048d97925ce5947feadfa3b86503f
#
_entry.id   9a2048d97925ce5947feadfa3b86503f
#
_cell.length_a   1.000
_cell.length_b   1.000
_cell.length_c   1.000
_cell.angle_alpha   90.00
_cell.angle_beta   90.00
_cell.angle_gamma   90.00
#
_symmetry.space_group_name_H-M   'P 1'
#
loop_
_entity.id
_entity.type
_entity.pdbx_description
1 polymer ?
#
loop_
_entity_poly.entity_id
_entity_poly.type
_entity_poly.pdbx_seq_one_letter_code
_entity_poly.pdbx_strand_id
1 'polypeptide(L)'
;MTRKHLFLDHDGFLAFSHRGDQKNAPENTMPAFHSAVQLGFKYIETDVRATADGVLVIFHDRMLERLTGVKGRIDQITWPELRLIKVHGIASIPTLEEVLGDFSNIRFNIEPKSDISVDLLAQVIRRTASIERICVGSFSDKRLKRIRSIFPDICTSMGRLETAKARLHSKGISKPFFTANCAQVPVRWKGIQIVDHQFVSAMKKQGLKYMYGLLTILRRWIILSI
;
A
#
# COMPACT_ATOMS: atom_id res chain seq x y z
N MET A 1 1.40 24.37 -8.42
CA MET A 1 0.41 24.06 -7.36
C MET A 1 0.24 22.55 -7.34
N THR A 2 0.66 21.85 -6.29
CA THR A 2 0.41 20.41 -6.12
C THR A 2 -1.09 20.22 -5.94
N ARG A 3 -1.72 19.49 -6.85
CA ARG A 3 -3.15 19.15 -6.78
C ARG A 3 -3.39 18.39 -5.48
N LYS A 4 -4.24 18.91 -4.59
CA LYS A 4 -4.64 18.23 -3.34
C LYS A 4 -5.38 16.95 -3.73
N HIS A 5 -4.74 15.80 -3.58
CA HIS A 5 -5.34 14.52 -3.96
C HIS A 5 -6.36 14.09 -2.90
N LEU A 6 -7.56 13.64 -3.32
CA LEU A 6 -8.63 13.24 -2.40
C LEU A 6 -8.21 12.16 -1.40
N PHE A 7 -7.38 11.20 -1.84
CA PHE A 7 -6.80 10.20 -0.92
C PHE A 7 -6.05 10.85 0.26
N LEU A 8 -5.38 11.98 0.03
CA LEU A 8 -4.56 12.69 1.02
C LEU A 8 -5.35 13.80 1.73
N ASP A 9 -6.62 14.00 1.38
CA ASP A 9 -7.46 15.02 1.99
C ASP A 9 -7.96 14.55 3.36
N HIS A 10 -7.16 14.84 4.37
CA HIS A 10 -7.43 14.52 5.77
C HIS A 10 -6.82 15.61 6.65
N ASP A 11 -7.60 16.09 7.60
CA ASP A 11 -7.12 17.01 8.62
C ASP A 11 -6.55 16.20 9.80
N GLY A 12 -5.29 16.50 10.18
CA GLY A 12 -4.60 15.85 11.27
C GLY A 12 -3.79 14.61 10.88
N PHE A 13 -3.75 13.67 11.79
CA PHE A 13 -2.89 12.50 11.75
C PHE A 13 -3.44 11.38 10.86
N LEU A 14 -2.65 10.91 9.88
CA LEU A 14 -2.98 9.77 9.04
C LEU A 14 -2.49 8.47 9.69
N ALA A 15 -3.40 7.72 10.29
CA ALA A 15 -3.11 6.39 10.81
C ALA A 15 -3.56 5.31 9.82
N PHE A 16 -2.65 4.42 9.45
CA PHE A 16 -2.95 3.25 8.60
C PHE A 16 -2.96 1.98 9.42
N SER A 17 -3.98 1.16 9.23
CA SER A 17 -3.95 -0.22 9.69
C SER A 17 -3.20 -1.07 8.67
N HIS A 18 -2.02 -1.58 9.05
CA HIS A 18 -1.18 -2.41 8.18
C HIS A 18 -1.74 -3.82 8.08
N ARG A 19 -2.26 -4.19 6.90
CA ARG A 19 -2.92 -5.46 6.60
C ARG A 19 -4.14 -5.75 7.48
N GLY A 20 -4.82 -4.70 7.98
CA GLY A 20 -5.91 -4.84 8.93
C GLY A 20 -5.45 -4.95 10.39
N ASP A 21 -6.37 -5.28 11.29
CA ASP A 21 -6.07 -5.49 12.71
C ASP A 21 -5.57 -6.91 12.98
N GLN A 22 -4.26 -7.09 12.88
CA GLN A 22 -3.58 -8.37 13.06
C GLN A 22 -3.61 -8.88 14.51
N LYS A 23 -4.13 -8.11 15.46
CA LYS A 23 -4.27 -8.56 16.83
C LYS A 23 -5.48 -9.49 16.99
N ASN A 24 -6.56 -9.16 16.29
CA ASN A 24 -7.85 -9.82 16.46
C ASN A 24 -8.20 -10.77 15.30
N ALA A 25 -7.53 -10.64 14.15
CA ALA A 25 -7.75 -11.50 12.98
C ALA A 25 -6.47 -11.66 12.14
N PRO A 26 -6.38 -12.71 11.30
CA PRO A 26 -5.23 -12.91 10.41
C PRO A 26 -5.04 -11.74 9.44
N GLU A 27 -3.77 -11.38 9.16
CA GLU A 27 -3.43 -10.30 8.23
C GLU A 27 -4.08 -10.48 6.85
N ASN A 28 -4.43 -9.34 6.20
CA ASN A 28 -4.93 -9.33 4.83
C ASN A 28 -6.22 -10.17 4.63
N THR A 29 -7.11 -10.17 5.61
CA THR A 29 -8.42 -10.86 5.55
C THR A 29 -9.58 -9.90 5.83
N MET A 30 -10.79 -10.27 5.38
CA MET A 30 -11.99 -9.48 5.65
C MET A 30 -12.23 -9.24 7.15
N PRO A 31 -12.11 -10.25 8.05
CA PRO A 31 -12.22 -10.01 9.50
C PRO A 31 -11.20 -8.99 10.04
N ALA A 32 -9.94 -9.01 9.54
CA ALA A 32 -8.93 -8.04 9.98
C ALA A 32 -9.28 -6.61 9.52
N PHE A 33 -9.85 -6.46 8.33
CA PHE A 33 -10.27 -5.15 7.83
C PHE A 33 -11.51 -4.64 8.57
N HIS A 34 -12.51 -5.48 8.81
CA HIS A 34 -13.66 -5.11 9.63
C HIS A 34 -13.25 -4.67 11.04
N SER A 35 -12.36 -5.43 11.71
CA SER A 35 -11.84 -5.05 13.02
C SER A 35 -11.11 -3.71 12.99
N ALA A 36 -10.29 -3.45 11.97
CA ALA A 36 -9.61 -2.17 11.80
C ALA A 36 -10.62 -1.01 11.65
N VAL A 37 -11.67 -1.20 10.87
CA VAL A 37 -12.73 -0.19 10.69
C VAL A 37 -13.49 0.05 11.99
N GLN A 38 -13.81 -0.98 12.75
CA GLN A 38 -14.45 -0.86 14.07
C GLN A 38 -13.59 -0.10 15.09
N LEU A 39 -12.26 -0.22 14.97
CA LEU A 39 -11.30 0.57 15.75
C LEU A 39 -11.18 2.03 15.28
N GLY A 40 -11.91 2.44 14.25
CA GLY A 40 -11.96 3.81 13.75
C GLY A 40 -10.94 4.13 12.66
N PHE A 41 -10.17 3.15 12.15
CA PHE A 41 -9.25 3.39 11.03
C PHE A 41 -10.01 3.77 9.76
N LYS A 42 -9.58 4.85 9.11
CA LYS A 42 -10.08 5.31 7.81
C LYS A 42 -9.15 4.95 6.65
N TYR A 43 -7.96 4.47 6.99
CA TYR A 43 -6.93 4.07 6.05
C TYR A 43 -6.43 2.67 6.38
N ILE A 44 -6.38 1.82 5.37
CA ILE A 44 -5.84 0.46 5.45
C ILE A 44 -4.72 0.34 4.41
N GLU A 45 -3.61 -0.24 4.82
CA GLU A 45 -2.57 -0.68 3.90
C GLU A 45 -2.73 -2.16 3.62
N THR A 46 -2.50 -2.58 2.37
CA THR A 46 -2.64 -3.97 1.96
C THR A 46 -1.79 -4.32 0.74
N ASP A 47 -1.58 -5.61 0.52
CA ASP A 47 -0.75 -6.15 -0.54
C ASP A 47 -1.58 -6.96 -1.53
N VAL A 48 -1.26 -6.87 -2.82
CA VAL A 48 -1.99 -7.64 -3.84
C VAL A 48 -1.09 -8.48 -4.72
N ARG A 49 -1.57 -9.69 -5.05
CA ARG A 49 -0.95 -10.63 -5.96
C ARG A 49 -1.95 -11.17 -6.97
N ALA A 50 -1.43 -11.59 -8.12
CA ALA A 50 -2.23 -12.27 -9.14
C ALA A 50 -2.17 -13.79 -8.95
N THR A 51 -3.31 -14.47 -9.11
CA THR A 51 -3.42 -15.91 -9.31
C THR A 51 -3.00 -16.32 -10.71
N ALA A 52 -2.90 -17.63 -10.97
CA ALA A 52 -2.54 -18.16 -12.29
C ALA A 52 -3.53 -17.76 -13.39
N ASP A 53 -4.81 -17.64 -13.05
CA ASP A 53 -5.91 -17.25 -13.93
C ASP A 53 -6.22 -15.74 -13.91
N GLY A 54 -5.36 -14.93 -13.31
CA GLY A 54 -5.42 -13.47 -13.39
C GLY A 54 -6.40 -12.80 -12.43
N VAL A 55 -6.83 -13.47 -11.36
CA VAL A 55 -7.59 -12.83 -10.30
C VAL A 55 -6.65 -12.11 -9.31
N LEU A 56 -6.96 -10.86 -8.96
CA LEU A 56 -6.16 -10.10 -8.02
C LEU A 56 -6.65 -10.34 -6.59
N VAL A 57 -5.82 -11.00 -5.79
CA VAL A 57 -6.11 -11.36 -4.40
C VAL A 57 -5.29 -10.56 -3.41
N ILE A 58 -5.80 -10.41 -2.21
CA ILE A 58 -5.12 -9.75 -1.09
C ILE A 58 -4.22 -10.75 -0.39
N PHE A 59 -2.90 -10.64 -0.61
CA PHE A 59 -1.92 -11.52 0.02
C PHE A 59 -0.50 -10.92 -0.09
N HIS A 60 0.29 -11.00 0.99
CA HIS A 60 1.64 -10.43 1.01
C HIS A 60 2.68 -11.31 0.35
N ASP A 61 2.79 -12.55 0.78
CA ASP A 61 3.87 -13.46 0.41
C ASP A 61 3.67 -14.04 -1.00
N ARG A 62 4.74 -14.45 -1.65
CA ARG A 62 4.64 -15.21 -2.88
C ARG A 62 4.23 -16.66 -2.62
N MET A 63 4.68 -17.19 -1.47
CA MET A 63 4.42 -18.55 -1.02
C MET A 63 3.24 -18.56 -0.05
N LEU A 64 2.44 -19.61 -0.08
CA LEU A 64 1.26 -19.75 0.78
C LEU A 64 1.58 -20.19 2.19
N GLU A 65 2.71 -20.89 2.40
CA GLU A 65 3.02 -21.70 3.58
C GLU A 65 2.94 -20.93 4.89
N ARG A 66 3.47 -19.72 4.97
CA ARG A 66 3.54 -18.96 6.24
C ARG A 66 2.16 -18.73 6.87
N LEU A 67 1.18 -18.41 6.03
CA LEU A 67 -0.15 -18.05 6.51
C LEU A 67 -1.16 -19.18 6.44
N THR A 68 -0.92 -20.20 5.61
CA THR A 68 -1.93 -21.24 5.34
C THR A 68 -1.45 -22.64 5.69
N GLY A 69 -0.14 -22.85 5.86
CA GLY A 69 0.45 -24.19 5.98
C GLY A 69 0.48 -25.00 4.68
N VAL A 70 -0.15 -24.52 3.61
CA VAL A 70 -0.22 -25.18 2.30
C VAL A 70 1.01 -24.81 1.48
N LYS A 71 1.71 -25.80 0.91
CA LYS A 71 2.83 -25.54 -0.01
C LYS A 71 2.31 -25.05 -1.37
N GLY A 72 2.94 -24.03 -1.90
CA GLY A 72 2.61 -23.52 -3.23
C GLY A 72 2.77 -22.04 -3.39
N ARG A 73 2.62 -21.56 -4.61
CA ARG A 73 2.77 -20.16 -5.00
C ARG A 73 1.45 -19.60 -5.49
N ILE A 74 1.12 -18.37 -5.06
CA ILE A 74 -0.09 -17.65 -5.50
C ILE A 74 -0.17 -17.56 -7.03
N ASP A 75 0.94 -17.28 -7.70
CA ASP A 75 0.99 -17.12 -9.16
C ASP A 75 0.95 -18.46 -9.96
N GLN A 76 0.79 -19.59 -9.28
CA GLN A 76 0.69 -20.94 -9.87
C GLN A 76 -0.62 -21.67 -9.52
N ILE A 77 -1.48 -21.05 -8.73
CA ILE A 77 -2.78 -21.60 -8.33
C ILE A 77 -3.91 -20.75 -8.92
N THR A 78 -5.00 -21.36 -9.34
CA THR A 78 -6.19 -20.65 -9.84
C THR A 78 -7.06 -20.13 -8.71
N TRP A 79 -7.90 -19.12 -8.97
CA TRP A 79 -8.81 -18.59 -7.97
C TRP A 79 -9.79 -19.64 -7.41
N PRO A 80 -10.44 -20.50 -8.21
CA PRO A 80 -11.29 -21.57 -7.69
C PRO A 80 -10.61 -22.50 -6.70
N GLU A 81 -9.32 -22.76 -6.86
CA GLU A 81 -8.52 -23.55 -5.93
C GLU A 81 -8.11 -22.74 -4.69
N LEU A 82 -7.61 -21.52 -4.91
CA LEU A 82 -7.11 -20.64 -3.85
C LEU A 82 -8.19 -20.27 -2.81
N ARG A 83 -9.42 -20.02 -3.28
CA ARG A 83 -10.56 -19.65 -2.39
C ARG A 83 -10.91 -20.71 -1.36
N LEU A 84 -10.52 -21.96 -1.56
CA LEU A 84 -10.71 -23.06 -0.60
C LEU A 84 -9.67 -23.06 0.52
N ILE A 85 -8.55 -22.37 0.30
CA ILE A 85 -7.44 -22.30 1.28
C ILE A 85 -7.75 -21.21 2.30
N LYS A 86 -7.52 -21.51 3.57
CA LYS A 86 -7.77 -20.60 4.68
C LYS A 86 -6.47 -20.08 5.29
N VAL A 87 -6.43 -18.80 5.58
CA VAL A 87 -5.38 -18.16 6.38
C VAL A 87 -5.55 -18.62 7.82
N HIS A 88 -4.51 -19.27 8.37
CA HIS A 88 -4.51 -19.88 9.70
C HIS A 88 -5.71 -20.81 9.97
N GLY A 89 -6.27 -21.44 8.94
CA GLY A 89 -7.44 -22.30 9.05
C GLY A 89 -8.76 -21.56 9.36
N ILE A 90 -8.76 -20.25 9.44
CA ILE A 90 -9.89 -19.43 9.93
C ILE A 90 -10.55 -18.63 8.80
N ALA A 91 -9.80 -17.78 8.10
CA ALA A 91 -10.34 -16.79 7.18
C ALA A 91 -9.98 -17.08 5.73
N SER A 92 -10.88 -16.77 4.79
CA SER A 92 -10.60 -16.86 3.36
C SER A 92 -9.62 -15.77 2.93
N ILE A 93 -8.85 -16.03 1.87
CA ILE A 93 -8.09 -15.02 1.15
C ILE A 93 -9.10 -14.23 0.29
N PRO A 94 -9.28 -12.92 0.49
CA PRO A 94 -10.24 -12.15 -0.30
C PRO A 94 -9.64 -11.69 -1.63
N THR A 95 -10.49 -11.45 -2.63
CA THR A 95 -10.11 -10.68 -3.80
C THR A 95 -10.07 -9.18 -3.47
N LEU A 96 -9.29 -8.41 -4.22
CA LEU A 96 -9.29 -6.95 -4.07
C LEU A 96 -10.67 -6.35 -4.40
N GLU A 97 -11.38 -6.93 -5.37
CA GLU A 97 -12.70 -6.45 -5.78
C GLU A 97 -13.74 -6.59 -4.68
N GLU A 98 -13.75 -7.73 -3.96
CA GLU A 98 -14.59 -7.94 -2.77
C GLU A 98 -14.27 -6.89 -1.68
N VAL A 99 -12.98 -6.69 -1.37
CA VAL A 99 -12.57 -5.71 -0.35
C VAL A 99 -12.96 -4.29 -0.72
N LEU A 100 -12.75 -3.87 -1.96
CA LEU A 100 -13.13 -2.52 -2.40
C LEU A 100 -14.65 -2.33 -2.47
N GLY A 101 -15.42 -3.40 -2.68
CA GLY A 101 -16.88 -3.39 -2.63
C GLY A 101 -17.40 -3.19 -1.21
N ASP A 102 -16.92 -3.99 -0.26
CA ASP A 102 -17.38 -3.96 1.14
C ASP A 102 -16.96 -2.69 1.88
N PHE A 103 -15.78 -2.15 1.58
CA PHE A 103 -15.22 -1.00 2.30
C PHE A 103 -15.23 0.28 1.45
N SER A 104 -16.39 0.68 0.94
CA SER A 104 -16.56 1.83 0.03
C SER A 104 -16.07 3.18 0.62
N ASN A 105 -16.14 3.35 1.94
CA ASN A 105 -15.73 4.57 2.66
C ASN A 105 -14.30 4.54 3.21
N ILE A 106 -13.55 3.46 2.94
CA ILE A 106 -12.17 3.29 3.41
C ILE A 106 -11.19 3.62 2.28
N ARG A 107 -10.10 4.26 2.64
CA ARG A 107 -8.99 4.57 1.75
C ARG A 107 -7.93 3.48 1.86
N PHE A 108 -7.52 2.93 0.72
CA PHE A 108 -6.58 1.82 0.67
C PHE A 108 -5.23 2.26 0.08
N ASN A 109 -4.15 2.01 0.83
CA ASN A 109 -2.81 2.03 0.29
C ASN A 109 -2.46 0.62 -0.19
N ILE A 110 -2.30 0.43 -1.50
CA ILE A 110 -2.17 -0.89 -2.10
C ILE A 110 -0.78 -1.07 -2.69
N GLU A 111 -0.06 -2.14 -2.26
CA GLU A 111 1.21 -2.54 -2.87
C GLU A 111 1.03 -3.71 -3.86
N PRO A 112 1.14 -3.49 -5.18
CA PRO A 112 1.21 -4.59 -6.14
C PRO A 112 2.58 -5.29 -6.04
N LYS A 113 2.58 -6.60 -5.69
CA LYS A 113 3.81 -7.38 -5.44
C LYS A 113 4.48 -7.93 -6.70
N SER A 114 3.83 -7.85 -7.87
CA SER A 114 4.37 -8.29 -9.17
C SER A 114 4.02 -7.30 -10.28
N ASP A 115 4.70 -7.38 -11.42
CA ASP A 115 4.43 -6.45 -12.53
C ASP A 115 3.03 -6.68 -13.12
N ILE A 116 2.60 -7.93 -13.27
CA ILE A 116 1.25 -8.27 -13.74
C ILE A 116 0.17 -7.74 -12.78
N SER A 117 0.44 -7.72 -11.48
CA SER A 117 -0.52 -7.19 -10.50
C SER A 117 -0.84 -5.71 -10.72
N VAL A 118 0.01 -4.94 -11.40
CA VAL A 118 -0.24 -3.53 -11.70
C VAL A 118 -1.36 -3.37 -12.73
N ASP A 119 -1.33 -4.16 -13.81
CA ASP A 119 -2.34 -4.09 -14.86
C ASP A 119 -3.70 -4.62 -14.38
N LEU A 120 -3.69 -5.68 -13.57
CA LEU A 120 -4.88 -6.20 -12.92
C LEU A 120 -5.45 -5.23 -11.88
N LEU A 121 -4.59 -4.56 -11.11
CA LEU A 121 -4.99 -3.49 -10.18
C LEU A 121 -5.71 -2.36 -10.93
N ALA A 122 -5.17 -1.95 -12.07
CA ALA A 122 -5.80 -0.93 -12.91
C ALA A 122 -7.20 -1.36 -13.39
N GLN A 123 -7.38 -2.63 -13.74
CA GLN A 123 -8.69 -3.16 -14.14
C GLN A 123 -9.69 -3.13 -12.96
N VAL A 124 -9.26 -3.59 -11.77
CA VAL A 124 -10.12 -3.56 -10.58
C VAL A 124 -10.50 -2.12 -10.21
N ILE A 125 -9.54 -1.17 -10.21
CA ILE A 125 -9.82 0.25 -9.94
C ILE A 125 -10.90 0.81 -10.88
N ARG A 126 -10.85 0.45 -12.18
CA ARG A 126 -11.88 0.88 -13.15
C ARG A 126 -13.25 0.28 -12.85
N ARG A 127 -13.32 -1.04 -12.61
CA ARG A 127 -14.59 -1.73 -12.32
C ARG A 127 -15.25 -1.24 -11.04
N THR A 128 -14.44 -0.93 -10.01
CA THR A 128 -14.94 -0.48 -8.70
C THR A 128 -15.04 1.04 -8.56
N ALA A 129 -14.67 1.81 -9.60
CA ALA A 129 -14.63 3.28 -9.58
C ALA A 129 -13.90 3.86 -8.35
N SER A 130 -12.81 3.22 -7.89
CA SER A 130 -12.19 3.47 -6.59
C SER A 130 -10.96 4.38 -6.61
N ILE A 131 -10.63 5.00 -7.75
CA ILE A 131 -9.38 5.75 -7.95
C ILE A 131 -9.12 6.84 -6.90
N GLU A 132 -10.16 7.54 -6.44
CA GLU A 132 -10.04 8.66 -5.49
C GLU A 132 -9.67 8.22 -4.08
N ARG A 133 -9.93 6.96 -3.73
CA ARG A 133 -9.67 6.38 -2.41
C ARG A 133 -8.51 5.37 -2.40
N ILE A 134 -7.71 5.32 -3.48
CA ILE A 134 -6.54 4.45 -3.58
C ILE A 134 -5.26 5.27 -3.69
N CYS A 135 -4.25 4.86 -2.92
CA CYS A 135 -2.86 5.20 -3.12
C CYS A 135 -2.08 3.95 -3.48
N VAL A 136 -1.26 4.01 -4.52
CA VAL A 136 -0.40 2.87 -4.89
C VAL A 136 1.00 3.08 -4.35
N GLY A 137 1.42 2.16 -3.47
CA GLY A 137 2.78 2.07 -2.96
C GLY A 137 3.58 1.00 -3.69
N SER A 138 4.87 1.22 -3.92
CA SER A 138 5.78 0.16 -4.39
C SER A 138 7.24 0.55 -4.22
N PHE A 139 8.07 -0.42 -3.89
CA PHE A 139 9.53 -0.27 -3.98
C PHE A 139 10.05 -0.32 -5.42
N SER A 140 9.23 -0.69 -6.40
CA SER A 140 9.59 -0.76 -7.81
C SER A 140 9.17 0.53 -8.53
N ASP A 141 10.15 1.35 -8.91
CA ASP A 141 9.91 2.56 -9.72
C ASP A 141 9.24 2.21 -11.07
N LYS A 142 9.52 1.03 -11.64
CA LYS A 142 8.88 0.54 -12.87
C LYS A 142 7.36 0.38 -12.69
N ARG A 143 6.92 -0.23 -11.58
CA ARG A 143 5.50 -0.43 -11.27
C ARG A 143 4.79 0.91 -11.04
N LEU A 144 5.41 1.83 -10.29
CA LEU A 144 4.87 3.17 -10.10
C LEU A 144 4.77 3.94 -11.42
N LYS A 145 5.80 3.87 -12.28
CA LYS A 145 5.74 4.46 -13.62
C LYS A 145 4.60 3.86 -14.46
N ARG A 146 4.41 2.54 -14.39
CA ARG A 146 3.33 1.86 -15.13
C ARG A 146 1.96 2.31 -14.68
N ILE A 147 1.66 2.30 -13.37
CA ILE A 147 0.34 2.72 -12.87
C ILE A 147 0.06 4.19 -13.16
N ARG A 148 1.05 5.07 -13.03
CA ARG A 148 0.93 6.49 -13.38
C ARG A 148 0.68 6.70 -14.88
N SER A 149 1.20 5.84 -15.76
CA SER A 149 0.91 5.92 -17.20
C SER A 149 -0.53 5.51 -17.54
N ILE A 150 -1.15 4.63 -16.73
CA ILE A 150 -2.53 4.19 -16.90
C ILE A 150 -3.51 5.20 -16.28
N PHE A 151 -3.14 5.76 -15.13
CA PHE A 151 -3.92 6.74 -14.38
C PHE A 151 -3.01 7.92 -13.98
N PRO A 152 -2.92 8.99 -14.80
CA PRO A 152 -2.07 10.15 -14.49
C PRO A 152 -2.41 10.85 -13.16
N ASP A 153 -3.65 10.75 -12.74
CA ASP A 153 -4.17 11.42 -11.54
C ASP A 153 -4.23 10.49 -10.29
N ILE A 154 -3.72 9.25 -10.36
CA ILE A 154 -3.75 8.36 -9.20
C ILE A 154 -2.76 8.78 -8.12
N CYS A 155 -3.16 8.67 -6.86
CA CYS A 155 -2.24 8.86 -5.75
C CYS A 155 -1.16 7.78 -5.74
N THR A 156 0.11 8.19 -5.64
CA THR A 156 1.22 7.25 -5.52
C THR A 156 2.23 7.70 -4.48
N SER A 157 2.86 6.73 -3.82
CA SER A 157 4.03 6.97 -2.99
C SER A 157 5.32 7.09 -3.81
N MET A 158 6.40 7.54 -3.17
CA MET A 158 7.74 7.51 -3.75
C MET A 158 8.25 6.08 -3.91
N GLY A 159 8.86 5.80 -5.06
CA GLY A 159 9.71 4.63 -5.27
C GLY A 159 11.12 4.82 -4.72
N ARG A 160 12.00 3.84 -4.97
CA ARG A 160 13.39 3.89 -4.46
C ARG A 160 14.18 5.07 -5.04
N LEU A 161 14.07 5.29 -6.34
CA LEU A 161 14.81 6.38 -7.03
C LEU A 161 14.29 7.76 -6.60
N GLU A 162 12.97 7.93 -6.48
CA GLU A 162 12.39 9.17 -5.99
C GLU A 162 12.80 9.44 -4.53
N THR A 163 12.81 8.40 -3.68
CA THR A 163 13.29 8.49 -2.28
C THR A 163 14.76 8.90 -2.21
N ALA A 164 15.63 8.32 -3.04
CA ALA A 164 17.03 8.70 -3.09
C ALA A 164 17.21 10.16 -3.55
N LYS A 165 16.50 10.58 -4.60
CA LYS A 165 16.49 11.98 -5.07
C LYS A 165 15.97 12.94 -4.01
N ALA A 166 14.88 12.56 -3.30
CA ALA A 166 14.32 13.33 -2.20
C ALA A 166 15.33 13.51 -1.07
N ARG A 167 16.10 12.45 -0.76
CA ARG A 167 17.16 12.52 0.25
C ARG A 167 18.30 13.45 -0.18
N LEU A 168 18.75 13.38 -1.43
CA LEU A 168 19.77 14.29 -1.96
C LEU A 168 19.26 15.75 -1.97
N HIS A 169 18.00 15.95 -2.36
CA HIS A 169 17.37 17.28 -2.31
C HIS A 169 17.33 17.82 -0.88
N SER A 170 16.97 17.01 0.10
CA SER A 170 16.94 17.45 1.51
C SER A 170 18.30 17.89 2.06
N LYS A 171 19.38 17.44 1.42
CA LYS A 171 20.78 17.84 1.71
C LYS A 171 21.26 19.02 0.88
N GLY A 172 20.41 19.60 0.01
CA GLY A 172 20.80 20.69 -0.89
C GLY A 172 21.63 20.27 -2.11
N ILE A 173 21.76 18.95 -2.36
CA ILE A 173 22.63 18.42 -3.44
C ILE A 173 21.91 18.41 -4.79
N SER A 174 20.60 18.27 -4.83
CA SER A 174 19.83 18.20 -6.07
C SER A 174 18.58 19.07 -6.05
N LYS A 175 18.06 19.40 -7.25
CA LYS A 175 16.75 20.04 -7.39
C LYS A 175 15.62 19.04 -7.07
N PRO A 176 14.47 19.48 -6.52
CA PRO A 176 13.33 18.61 -6.29
C PRO A 176 12.74 18.17 -7.65
N PHE A 177 12.58 16.87 -7.81
CA PHE A 177 11.87 16.30 -8.96
C PHE A 177 11.20 15.00 -8.54
N PHE A 178 9.91 15.11 -8.19
CA PHE A 178 9.11 13.96 -7.79
C PHE A 178 7.79 13.98 -8.56
N THR A 179 7.31 12.81 -8.96
CA THR A 179 5.96 12.60 -9.51
C THR A 179 5.02 12.00 -8.47
N ALA A 180 5.58 11.57 -7.33
CA ALA A 180 4.83 11.03 -6.21
C ALA A 180 4.00 12.12 -5.51
N ASN A 181 2.84 11.72 -4.95
CA ASN A 181 1.97 12.59 -4.18
C ASN A 181 2.30 12.56 -2.67
N CYS A 182 2.96 11.49 -2.21
CA CYS A 182 3.35 11.31 -0.81
C CYS A 182 4.65 10.52 -0.68
N ALA A 183 5.27 10.61 0.49
CA ALA A 183 6.48 9.86 0.82
C ALA A 183 6.15 8.80 1.89
N GLN A 184 6.08 7.53 1.50
CA GLN A 184 6.02 6.37 2.38
C GLN A 184 7.38 5.69 2.38
N VAL A 185 8.26 6.13 3.27
CA VAL A 185 9.65 5.70 3.25
C VAL A 185 10.10 5.24 4.64
N PRO A 186 10.97 4.23 4.75
CA PRO A 186 11.46 3.77 6.03
C PRO A 186 12.36 4.84 6.68
N VAL A 187 12.34 4.93 8.00
CA VAL A 187 13.23 5.85 8.74
C VAL A 187 14.69 5.53 8.45
N ARG A 188 15.02 4.24 8.36
CA ARG A 188 16.35 3.74 7.99
C ARG A 188 16.25 2.66 6.95
N TRP A 189 17.22 2.61 6.04
CA TRP A 189 17.36 1.55 5.06
C TRP A 189 18.81 1.07 5.02
N LYS A 190 19.05 -0.22 5.29
CA LYS A 190 20.40 -0.82 5.36
C LYS A 190 21.38 0.01 6.22
N GLY A 191 20.94 0.47 7.39
CA GLY A 191 21.73 1.29 8.31
C GLY A 191 21.78 2.79 7.98
N ILE A 192 21.41 3.20 6.77
CA ILE A 192 21.42 4.60 6.33
C ILE A 192 20.14 5.29 6.82
N GLN A 193 20.27 6.44 7.46
CA GLN A 193 19.13 7.28 7.84
C GLN A 193 18.54 7.96 6.60
N ILE A 194 17.30 7.61 6.27
CA ILE A 194 16.56 8.20 5.15
C ILE A 194 15.79 9.43 5.66
N VAL A 195 15.13 9.31 6.79
CA VAL A 195 14.26 10.35 7.34
C VAL A 195 14.92 11.03 8.54
N ASP A 196 15.05 12.33 8.46
CA ASP A 196 15.43 13.24 9.53
C ASP A 196 14.65 14.57 9.40
N HIS A 197 14.84 15.51 10.30
CA HIS A 197 14.19 16.82 10.25
C HIS A 197 14.38 17.56 8.92
N GLN A 198 15.58 17.45 8.30
CA GLN A 198 15.86 18.09 7.02
C GLN A 198 15.01 17.47 5.90
N PHE A 199 14.90 16.13 5.88
CA PHE A 199 14.07 15.41 4.92
C PHE A 199 12.60 15.83 5.04
N VAL A 200 12.04 15.79 6.26
CA VAL A 200 10.64 16.15 6.51
C VAL A 200 10.37 17.61 6.11
N SER A 201 11.23 18.54 6.51
CA SER A 201 11.12 19.95 6.15
C SER A 201 11.17 20.17 4.65
N ALA A 202 12.10 19.50 3.95
CA ALA A 202 12.22 19.59 2.50
C ALA A 202 10.97 19.05 1.79
N MET A 203 10.42 17.92 2.24
CA MET A 203 9.19 17.35 1.64
C MET A 203 7.97 18.25 1.88
N LYS A 204 7.82 18.81 3.08
CA LYS A 204 6.76 19.80 3.38
C LYS A 204 6.84 21.03 2.47
N LYS A 205 8.03 21.59 2.24
CA LYS A 205 8.24 22.74 1.33
C LYS A 205 7.82 22.43 -0.11
N GLN A 206 7.87 21.14 -0.52
CA GLN A 206 7.42 20.67 -1.83
C GLN A 206 5.92 20.32 -1.87
N GLY A 207 5.18 20.53 -0.75
CA GLY A 207 3.77 20.20 -0.65
C GLY A 207 3.46 18.69 -0.58
N LEU A 208 4.48 17.86 -0.34
CA LEU A 208 4.32 16.42 -0.19
C LEU A 208 3.89 16.10 1.24
N LYS A 209 2.81 15.33 1.39
CA LYS A 209 2.49 14.72 2.68
C LYS A 209 3.50 13.62 2.96
N TYR A 210 4.16 13.73 4.09
CA TYR A 210 5.06 12.69 4.59
C TYR A 210 4.26 11.71 5.44
N MET A 211 4.33 10.46 5.07
CA MET A 211 3.78 9.36 5.85
C MET A 211 4.96 8.56 6.40
N TYR A 212 5.11 8.52 7.71
CA TYR A 212 6.15 7.69 8.32
C TYR A 212 5.98 6.27 7.83
N GLY A 213 7.01 5.75 7.16
CA GLY A 213 7.07 4.35 6.82
C GLY A 213 7.02 3.54 8.11
N LEU A 214 6.06 2.68 8.18
CA LEU A 214 5.87 1.54 9.05
C LEU A 214 6.73 1.52 10.32
N LEU A 215 6.29 2.22 11.36
CA LEU A 215 6.88 2.09 12.69
C LEU A 215 6.19 0.93 13.39
N THR A 216 6.89 -0.18 13.57
CA THR A 216 6.41 -1.26 14.43
C THR A 216 6.64 -0.85 15.88
N ILE A 217 5.66 -0.23 16.51
CA ILE A 217 5.59 -0.19 17.96
C ILE A 217 4.64 -1.32 18.37
N LEU A 218 5.16 -2.32 19.05
CA LEU A 218 4.39 -3.46 19.59
C LEU A 218 3.62 -4.27 18.55
N ARG A 219 4.25 -4.68 17.42
CA ARG A 219 3.63 -5.41 16.31
C ARG A 219 2.46 -4.67 15.63
N ARG A 220 2.38 -3.36 15.74
CA ARG A 220 1.41 -2.50 15.07
C ARG A 220 2.12 -1.43 14.26
N TRP A 221 1.67 -1.24 13.04
CA TRP A 221 2.17 -0.18 12.18
C TRP A 221 1.32 1.08 12.38
N ILE A 222 1.92 2.15 12.85
CA ILE A 222 1.31 3.47 12.91
C ILE A 222 2.06 4.35 11.93
N ILE A 223 1.38 4.89 10.95
CA ILE A 223 1.92 5.90 10.04
C ILE A 223 1.59 7.25 10.64
N LEU A 224 2.62 7.97 11.08
CA LEU A 224 2.50 9.33 11.58
C LEU A 224 2.58 10.30 10.40
N SER A 225 1.57 11.13 10.15
CA SER A 225 1.73 12.35 9.34
C SER A 225 1.98 13.53 10.27
N ILE A 226 3.03 14.27 10.03
CA ILE A 226 3.29 15.56 10.66
C ILE A 226 3.00 16.65 9.65
#